data_6cd7c6828abcff77c2cc9ea419d7762f
#
_entry.id   6cd7c6828abcff77c2cc9ea419d7762f
#
_cell.length_a   1.000
_cell.length_b   1.000
_cell.length_c   1.000
_cell.angle_alpha   90.00
_cell.angle_beta   90.00
_cell.angle_gamma   90.00
#
_symmetry.space_group_name_H-M   'P 1'
#
loop_
_entity.id
_entity.type
_entity.pdbx_description
1 polymer ?
#
loop_
_entity_poly.entity_id
_entity_poly.type
_entity_poly.pdbx_seq_one_letter_code
_entity_poly.pdbx_strand_id
1 'polypeptide(L)'
;MKCWAPIGGGDALAIAERAKHLEDRGYAGVIGNQVYGPPWASLAVAAAATSSLQLETGIAMAFVRSPFETACAAIELDRISNGRFTLGLGTAPQTWTEDFFGQDFLPPISRIREVIEILRLVFDSAAQNADSIPDYHGEHYQLSFAGLHPNFGSQVRQVPIWVASLRERLCELAGECADGFIGHSIWSRWWLLERALPALRRGAATAGRDPEDINVQ
;
A
#
# COMPACT_ATOMS: atom_id res chain seq x y z
N MET A 1 5.51 -2.67 -21.99
CA MET A 1 5.03 -3.47 -20.84
C MET A 1 6.02 -3.25 -19.70
N LYS A 2 5.55 -2.86 -18.52
CA LYS A 2 6.41 -2.69 -17.33
C LYS A 2 6.48 -4.03 -16.59
N CYS A 3 7.69 -4.52 -16.30
CA CYS A 3 7.90 -5.79 -15.58
C CYS A 3 8.24 -5.51 -14.11
N TRP A 4 7.60 -6.23 -13.21
CA TRP A 4 7.85 -6.20 -11.77
C TRP A 4 8.29 -7.58 -11.29
N ALA A 5 9.10 -7.63 -10.24
CA ALA A 5 9.58 -8.89 -9.68
C ALA A 5 9.42 -8.90 -8.14
N PRO A 6 9.12 -10.05 -7.53
CA PRO A 6 9.15 -10.17 -6.08
C PRO A 6 10.56 -9.99 -5.55
N ILE A 7 10.68 -9.28 -4.41
CA ILE A 7 11.93 -9.11 -3.67
C ILE A 7 11.77 -9.67 -2.24
N GLY A 8 12.78 -10.38 -1.76
CA GLY A 8 12.78 -10.97 -0.43
C GLY A 8 13.50 -12.33 -0.44
N GLY A 9 13.61 -12.92 0.73
CA GLY A 9 14.35 -14.16 0.93
C GLY A 9 15.87 -13.99 0.78
N GLY A 10 16.59 -14.42 1.78
CA GLY A 10 18.05 -14.25 1.89
C GLY A 10 18.43 -13.12 2.85
N ASP A 11 19.73 -12.93 2.99
CA ASP A 11 20.31 -11.85 3.79
C ASP A 11 20.29 -10.52 3.00
N ALA A 12 20.75 -9.46 3.66
CA ALA A 12 20.76 -8.12 3.07
C ALA A 12 21.60 -8.02 1.80
N LEU A 13 22.72 -8.75 1.75
CA LEU A 13 23.59 -8.74 0.57
C LEU A 13 22.91 -9.40 -0.64
N ALA A 14 22.32 -10.57 -0.44
CA ALA A 14 21.59 -11.29 -1.50
C ALA A 14 20.38 -10.47 -2.02
N ILE A 15 19.66 -9.76 -1.14
CA ILE A 15 18.56 -8.88 -1.53
C ILE A 15 19.09 -7.70 -2.34
N ALA A 16 20.17 -7.05 -1.89
CA ALA A 16 20.78 -5.93 -2.58
C ALA A 16 21.30 -6.30 -3.98
N GLU A 17 21.98 -7.43 -4.11
CA GLU A 17 22.48 -7.93 -5.39
C GLU A 17 21.35 -8.25 -6.36
N ARG A 18 20.28 -8.89 -5.87
CA ARG A 18 19.09 -9.16 -6.67
C ARG A 18 18.41 -7.87 -7.14
N ALA A 19 18.27 -6.88 -6.27
CA ALA A 19 17.65 -5.59 -6.63
C ALA A 19 18.46 -4.88 -7.72
N LYS A 20 19.78 -4.81 -7.58
CA LYS A 20 20.68 -4.25 -8.61
C LYS A 20 20.56 -4.98 -9.93
N HIS A 21 20.59 -6.32 -9.90
CA HIS A 21 20.44 -7.13 -11.10
C HIS A 21 19.12 -6.86 -11.84
N LEU A 22 18.00 -6.68 -11.10
CA LEU A 22 16.70 -6.34 -11.68
C LEU A 22 16.69 -4.94 -12.28
N GLU A 23 17.32 -3.96 -11.60
CA GLU A 23 17.49 -2.60 -12.11
C GLU A 23 18.29 -2.60 -13.42
N ASP A 24 19.44 -3.27 -13.45
CA ASP A 24 20.32 -3.38 -14.63
C ASP A 24 19.63 -4.06 -15.83
N ARG A 25 18.68 -4.95 -15.56
CA ARG A 25 17.86 -5.61 -16.58
C ARG A 25 16.65 -4.80 -17.02
N GLY A 26 16.44 -3.61 -16.49
CA GLY A 26 15.36 -2.71 -16.88
C GLY A 26 13.98 -3.10 -16.35
N TYR A 27 13.92 -3.81 -15.21
CA TYR A 27 12.65 -4.00 -14.51
C TYR A 27 12.11 -2.65 -14.03
N ALA A 28 10.80 -2.50 -14.05
CA ALA A 28 10.14 -1.27 -13.59
C ALA A 28 10.19 -1.14 -12.06
N GLY A 29 10.09 -2.26 -11.35
CA GLY A 29 10.10 -2.24 -9.90
C GLY A 29 10.14 -3.61 -9.26
N VAL A 30 10.15 -3.61 -7.94
CA VAL A 30 10.11 -4.80 -7.09
C VAL A 30 8.96 -4.74 -6.10
N ILE A 31 8.46 -5.93 -5.76
CA ILE A 31 7.31 -6.12 -4.87
C ILE A 31 7.77 -6.84 -3.61
N GLY A 32 7.57 -6.21 -2.46
CA GLY A 32 7.72 -6.83 -1.15
C GLY A 32 6.43 -7.51 -0.71
N ASN A 33 6.45 -8.82 -0.55
CA ASN A 33 5.28 -9.59 -0.14
C ASN A 33 5.26 -9.77 1.39
N GLN A 34 4.07 -9.67 1.98
CA GLN A 34 3.85 -10.01 3.38
C GLN A 34 3.22 -11.39 3.50
N VAL A 35 4.04 -12.41 3.74
CA VAL A 35 3.58 -13.78 4.06
C VAL A 35 4.17 -14.24 5.38
N TYR A 36 5.49 -14.32 5.48
CA TYR A 36 6.21 -14.80 6.67
C TYR A 36 6.92 -13.70 7.45
N GLY A 37 6.75 -12.46 7.05
CA GLY A 37 7.36 -11.29 7.69
C GLY A 37 6.84 -9.99 7.11
N PRO A 38 7.19 -8.84 7.72
CA PRO A 38 6.79 -7.55 7.21
C PRO A 38 7.48 -7.26 5.86
N PRO A 39 6.81 -6.59 4.91
CA PRO A 39 7.36 -6.34 3.59
C PRO A 39 8.45 -5.26 3.58
N TRP A 40 8.58 -4.51 4.68
CA TRP A 40 9.39 -3.29 4.75
C TRP A 40 10.91 -3.52 4.65
N ALA A 41 11.43 -4.54 5.36
CA ALA A 41 12.87 -4.76 5.48
C ALA A 41 13.55 -5.05 4.13
N SER A 42 12.99 -5.96 3.35
CA SER A 42 13.53 -6.29 2.02
C SER A 42 13.43 -5.11 1.05
N LEU A 43 12.34 -4.34 1.11
CA LEU A 43 12.17 -3.15 0.29
C LEU A 43 13.15 -2.04 0.70
N ALA A 44 13.44 -1.86 2.00
CA ALA A 44 14.44 -0.88 2.46
C ALA A 44 15.83 -1.21 1.94
N VAL A 45 16.22 -2.49 1.96
CA VAL A 45 17.51 -2.94 1.38
C VAL A 45 17.53 -2.70 -0.13
N ALA A 46 16.46 -3.05 -0.85
CA ALA A 46 16.36 -2.80 -2.29
C ALA A 46 16.41 -1.29 -2.59
N ALA A 47 15.73 -0.46 -1.80
CA ALA A 47 15.73 1.00 -1.93
C ALA A 47 17.15 1.58 -1.82
N ALA A 48 17.91 1.14 -0.81
CA ALA A 48 19.26 1.61 -0.57
C ALA A 48 20.27 1.11 -1.64
N ALA A 49 19.98 -0.02 -2.28
CA ALA A 49 20.86 -0.64 -3.26
C ALA A 49 20.65 -0.15 -4.70
N THR A 50 19.54 0.53 -4.98
CA THR A 50 19.11 0.95 -6.32
C THR A 50 18.79 2.44 -6.40
N SER A 51 18.73 2.99 -7.60
CA SER A 51 18.49 4.43 -7.82
C SER A 51 17.22 4.75 -8.59
N SER A 52 16.72 3.83 -9.41
CA SER A 52 15.58 4.06 -10.30
C SER A 52 14.45 3.05 -10.12
N LEU A 53 14.75 1.89 -9.52
CA LEU A 53 13.80 0.79 -9.34
C LEU A 53 12.65 1.22 -8.41
N GLN A 54 11.41 1.13 -8.90
CA GLN A 54 10.22 1.39 -8.08
C GLN A 54 10.03 0.30 -7.04
N LEU A 55 9.45 0.64 -5.91
CA LEU A 55 9.23 -0.30 -4.80
C LEU A 55 7.76 -0.28 -4.42
N GLU A 56 7.22 -1.46 -4.17
CA GLU A 56 5.82 -1.62 -3.82
C GLU A 56 5.62 -2.74 -2.80
N THR A 57 4.70 -2.55 -1.88
CA THR A 57 4.20 -3.68 -1.09
C THR A 57 3.09 -4.40 -1.87
N GLY A 58 3.24 -5.65 -2.12
CA GLY A 58 2.24 -6.46 -2.81
C GLY A 58 1.88 -7.75 -2.08
N ILE A 59 1.25 -7.58 -0.96
CA ILE A 59 0.65 -6.42 -0.29
C ILE A 59 1.21 -6.21 1.13
N ALA A 60 0.99 -5.02 1.71
CA ALA A 60 0.92 -4.89 3.16
C ALA A 60 -0.50 -5.24 3.60
N MET A 61 -0.63 -6.19 4.54
CA MET A 61 -1.94 -6.62 5.06
C MET A 61 -2.49 -5.52 5.97
N ALA A 62 -3.65 -4.95 5.59
CA ALA A 62 -4.20 -3.75 6.21
C ALA A 62 -4.64 -3.93 7.67
N PHE A 63 -5.01 -5.18 8.07
CA PHE A 63 -5.67 -5.42 9.37
C PHE A 63 -4.75 -5.99 10.46
N VAL A 64 -3.50 -6.31 10.12
CA VAL A 64 -2.58 -6.96 11.05
C VAL A 64 -1.65 -5.99 11.80
N ARG A 65 -1.81 -4.69 11.53
CA ARG A 65 -1.06 -3.59 12.17
C ARG A 65 -1.96 -2.40 12.41
N SER A 66 -1.50 -1.49 13.29
CA SER A 66 -2.08 -0.17 13.38
C SER A 66 -1.95 0.58 12.05
N PRO A 67 -3.00 1.25 11.57
CA PRO A 67 -2.89 2.15 10.41
C PRO A 67 -1.82 3.24 10.60
N PHE A 68 -1.66 3.74 11.82
CA PHE A 68 -0.63 4.72 12.15
C PHE A 68 0.79 4.15 11.98
N GLU A 69 1.05 2.94 12.48
CA GLU A 69 2.35 2.26 12.29
C GLU A 69 2.62 2.01 10.80
N THR A 70 1.59 1.61 10.05
CA THR A 70 1.69 1.43 8.60
C THR A 70 2.02 2.74 7.88
N ALA A 71 1.43 3.87 8.30
CA ALA A 71 1.74 5.18 7.76
C ALA A 71 3.20 5.58 8.03
N CYS A 72 3.67 5.40 9.26
CA CYS A 72 5.06 5.68 9.64
C CYS A 72 6.05 4.87 8.81
N ALA A 73 5.80 3.55 8.66
CA ALA A 73 6.64 2.67 7.87
C ALA A 73 6.66 3.06 6.37
N ALA A 74 5.51 3.47 5.83
CA ALA A 74 5.38 3.92 4.45
C ALA A 74 6.15 5.23 4.19
N ILE A 75 6.02 6.22 5.08
CA ILE A 75 6.77 7.48 5.02
C ILE A 75 8.28 7.23 5.08
N GLU A 76 8.71 6.39 6.01
CA GLU A 76 10.13 6.05 6.16
C GLU A 76 10.70 5.38 4.91
N LEU A 77 9.96 4.41 4.35
CA LEU A 77 10.40 3.70 3.15
C LEU A 77 10.37 4.61 1.91
N ASP A 78 9.39 5.50 1.80
CA ASP A 78 9.36 6.50 0.74
C ASP A 78 10.56 7.43 0.81
N ARG A 79 10.92 7.89 2.02
CA ARG A 79 12.11 8.70 2.28
C ARG A 79 13.40 7.97 1.92
N ILE A 80 13.58 6.72 2.39
CA ILE A 80 14.76 5.89 2.08
C ILE A 80 14.89 5.67 0.57
N SER A 81 13.77 5.48 -0.11
CA SER A 81 13.74 5.24 -1.57
C SER A 81 13.83 6.53 -2.40
N ASN A 82 13.88 7.70 -1.77
CA ASN A 82 13.83 8.99 -2.45
C ASN A 82 12.59 9.14 -3.37
N GLY A 83 11.41 8.80 -2.83
CA GLY A 83 10.13 8.98 -3.51
C GLY A 83 9.79 7.90 -4.54
N ARG A 84 10.36 6.70 -4.46
CA ARG A 84 10.09 5.57 -5.38
C ARG A 84 9.13 4.53 -4.79
N PHE A 85 8.58 4.76 -3.61
CA PHE A 85 7.74 3.80 -2.93
C PHE A 85 6.24 4.00 -3.21
N THR A 86 5.52 2.90 -3.31
CA THR A 86 4.06 2.81 -3.39
C THR A 86 3.56 1.83 -2.33
N LEU A 87 2.56 2.24 -1.57
CA LEU A 87 1.93 1.40 -0.55
C LEU A 87 0.79 0.59 -1.17
N GLY A 88 1.06 -0.67 -1.50
CA GLY A 88 0.03 -1.63 -1.91
C GLY A 88 -0.60 -2.29 -0.68
N LEU A 89 -1.90 -2.08 -0.50
CA LEU A 89 -2.71 -2.59 0.61
C LEU A 89 -3.66 -3.69 0.15
N GLY A 90 -3.97 -4.62 1.05
CA GLY A 90 -5.01 -5.62 0.84
C GLY A 90 -5.54 -6.18 2.15
N THR A 91 -6.72 -6.77 2.09
CA THR A 91 -7.38 -7.33 3.29
C THR A 91 -6.76 -8.65 3.75
N ALA A 92 -6.03 -9.34 2.88
CA ALA A 92 -5.63 -10.74 3.05
C ALA A 92 -6.82 -11.73 3.24
N PRO A 93 -6.60 -13.05 3.31
CA PRO A 93 -7.63 -14.01 3.71
C PRO A 93 -8.02 -13.82 5.18
N GLN A 94 -9.30 -14.05 5.50
CA GLN A 94 -9.82 -14.00 6.86
C GLN A 94 -9.02 -14.92 7.80
N THR A 95 -8.78 -16.16 7.39
CA THR A 95 -8.02 -17.16 8.16
C THR A 95 -6.62 -16.67 8.52
N TRP A 96 -5.96 -15.92 7.64
CA TRP A 96 -4.65 -15.37 7.96
C TRP A 96 -4.75 -14.27 9.02
N THR A 97 -5.72 -13.37 8.87
CA THR A 97 -5.93 -12.28 9.82
C THR A 97 -6.27 -12.80 11.21
N GLU A 98 -7.17 -13.77 11.30
CA GLU A 98 -7.65 -14.32 12.58
C GLU A 98 -6.68 -15.34 13.17
N ASP A 99 -6.29 -16.37 12.39
CA ASP A 99 -5.53 -17.51 12.92
C ASP A 99 -4.04 -17.21 13.10
N PHE A 100 -3.42 -16.43 12.19
CA PHE A 100 -1.98 -16.18 12.23
C PHE A 100 -1.62 -14.88 12.96
N PHE A 101 -2.48 -13.87 12.86
CA PHE A 101 -2.20 -12.56 13.44
C PHE A 101 -3.07 -12.23 14.65
N GLY A 102 -4.08 -13.06 14.98
CA GLY A 102 -4.93 -12.88 16.14
C GLY A 102 -5.74 -11.58 16.11
N GLN A 103 -6.09 -11.10 14.91
CA GLN A 103 -6.86 -9.88 14.69
C GLN A 103 -8.23 -10.21 14.14
N ASP A 104 -9.27 -9.49 14.58
CA ASP A 104 -10.61 -9.62 14.03
C ASP A 104 -10.63 -9.22 12.55
N PHE A 105 -11.28 -10.02 11.70
CA PHE A 105 -11.40 -9.67 10.29
C PHE A 105 -12.41 -8.56 10.04
N LEU A 106 -13.51 -8.48 10.78
CA LEU A 106 -14.57 -7.47 10.68
C LEU A 106 -15.07 -7.24 9.23
N PRO A 107 -16.07 -6.38 8.99
CA PRO A 107 -16.48 -6.03 7.64
C PRO A 107 -15.33 -5.39 6.85
N PRO A 108 -14.74 -6.10 5.84
CA PRO A 108 -13.44 -5.71 5.30
C PRO A 108 -13.48 -4.44 4.46
N ILE A 109 -14.63 -4.11 3.85
CA ILE A 109 -14.72 -2.95 2.95
C ILE A 109 -14.75 -1.64 3.73
N SER A 110 -15.60 -1.53 4.77
CA SER A 110 -15.64 -0.35 5.62
C SER A 110 -14.33 -0.20 6.40
N ARG A 111 -13.79 -1.31 6.90
CA ARG A 111 -12.55 -1.28 7.67
C ARG A 111 -11.33 -0.82 6.86
N ILE A 112 -11.15 -1.32 5.62
CA ILE A 112 -10.01 -0.88 4.79
C ILE A 112 -10.19 0.55 4.30
N ARG A 113 -11.43 1.04 4.14
CA ARG A 113 -11.70 2.45 3.88
C ARG A 113 -11.16 3.32 5.01
N GLU A 114 -11.47 3.01 6.26
CA GLU A 114 -10.96 3.74 7.41
C GLU A 114 -9.44 3.66 7.52
N VAL A 115 -8.82 2.51 7.20
CA VAL A 115 -7.36 2.41 7.12
C VAL A 115 -6.80 3.42 6.11
N ILE A 116 -7.39 3.52 4.90
CA ILE A 116 -6.94 4.47 3.87
C ILE A 116 -7.13 5.91 4.35
N GLU A 117 -8.26 6.22 4.98
CA GLU A 117 -8.54 7.56 5.53
C GLU A 117 -7.51 7.97 6.60
N ILE A 118 -7.19 7.05 7.51
CA ILE A 118 -6.16 7.28 8.54
C ILE A 118 -4.77 7.47 7.90
N LEU A 119 -4.41 6.65 6.91
CA LEU A 119 -3.15 6.80 6.19
C LEU A 119 -3.06 8.18 5.52
N ARG A 120 -4.13 8.63 4.84
CA ARG A 120 -4.19 9.96 4.22
C ARG A 120 -4.04 11.06 5.27
N LEU A 121 -4.77 10.95 6.40
CA LEU A 121 -4.67 11.91 7.50
C LEU A 121 -3.22 12.07 8.00
N VAL A 122 -2.51 10.97 8.17
CA VAL A 122 -1.11 10.99 8.62
C VAL A 122 -0.18 11.52 7.53
N PHE A 123 -0.37 11.11 6.27
CA PHE A 123 0.44 11.60 5.14
C PHE A 123 0.24 13.10 4.90
N ASP A 124 -1.00 13.60 4.99
CA ASP A 124 -1.31 15.02 4.86
C ASP A 124 -0.62 15.83 5.96
N SER A 125 -0.76 15.38 7.22
CA SER A 125 -0.11 16.04 8.35
C SER A 125 1.42 16.07 8.22
N ALA A 126 2.00 14.96 7.75
CA ALA A 126 3.44 14.85 7.53
C ALA A 126 3.92 15.74 6.37
N ALA A 127 3.21 15.74 5.23
CA ALA A 127 3.56 16.54 4.07
C ALA A 127 3.45 18.05 4.32
N GLN A 128 2.51 18.46 5.17
CA GLN A 128 2.32 19.85 5.58
C GLN A 128 3.25 20.26 6.74
N ASN A 129 4.02 19.33 7.29
CA ASN A 129 4.82 19.54 8.49
C ASN A 129 3.98 20.12 9.64
N ALA A 130 2.78 19.55 9.81
CA ALA A 130 1.81 20.02 10.80
C ALA A 130 2.30 19.76 12.25
N ASP A 131 1.96 20.67 13.17
CA ASP A 131 2.33 20.56 14.58
C ASP A 131 1.59 19.42 15.31
N SER A 132 0.51 18.90 14.73
CA SER A 132 -0.30 17.82 15.29
C SER A 132 -0.99 17.02 14.19
N ILE A 133 -1.36 15.77 14.52
CA ILE A 133 -2.23 14.94 13.69
C ILE A 133 -3.64 15.04 14.29
N PRO A 134 -4.70 15.29 13.51
CA PRO A 134 -6.08 15.26 14.00
C PRO A 134 -6.47 13.88 14.52
N ASP A 135 -7.30 13.82 15.56
CA ASP A 135 -7.89 12.57 16.04
C ASP A 135 -8.79 11.96 14.95
N TYR A 136 -8.86 10.64 14.90
CA TYR A 136 -9.72 9.91 13.96
C TYR A 136 -10.82 9.15 14.71
N HIS A 137 -12.08 9.33 14.30
CA HIS A 137 -13.26 8.69 14.87
C HIS A 137 -14.08 8.01 13.81
N GLY A 138 -13.84 6.71 13.59
CA GLY A 138 -14.55 5.85 12.65
C GLY A 138 -15.41 4.79 13.36
N GLU A 139 -15.95 3.87 12.59
CA GLU A 139 -16.68 2.70 13.08
C GLU A 139 -15.72 1.65 13.68
N HIS A 140 -14.57 1.43 13.02
CA HIS A 140 -13.61 0.38 13.36
C HIS A 140 -12.39 0.91 14.10
N TYR A 141 -12.06 2.18 13.93
CA TYR A 141 -10.88 2.79 14.55
C TYR A 141 -11.24 4.06 15.31
N GLN A 142 -10.72 4.14 16.53
CA GLN A 142 -10.76 5.33 17.38
C GLN A 142 -9.32 5.66 17.76
N LEU A 143 -8.75 6.69 17.16
CA LEU A 143 -7.34 7.06 17.38
C LEU A 143 -7.28 8.49 17.91
N SER A 144 -6.55 8.67 19.00
CA SER A 144 -6.21 9.99 19.51
C SER A 144 -4.71 10.20 19.41
N PHE A 145 -4.34 11.33 18.84
CA PHE A 145 -2.96 11.77 18.69
C PHE A 145 -2.60 12.89 19.68
N ALA A 146 -3.44 13.10 20.69
CA ALA A 146 -3.20 14.10 21.73
C ALA A 146 -1.83 13.89 22.40
N GLY A 147 -1.02 14.94 22.43
CA GLY A 147 0.33 14.90 22.98
C GLY A 147 1.40 14.27 22.06
N LEU A 148 1.04 13.81 20.88
CA LEU A 148 2.01 13.43 19.86
C LEU A 148 2.43 14.69 19.08
N HIS A 149 3.72 15.00 19.09
CA HIS A 149 4.31 16.02 18.24
C HIS A 149 4.97 15.34 17.05
N PRO A 150 4.32 15.28 15.88
CA PRO A 150 4.84 14.55 14.75
C PRO A 150 6.14 15.21 14.27
N ASN A 151 7.15 14.38 14.07
CA ASN A 151 8.41 14.81 13.46
C ASN A 151 8.81 13.78 12.40
N PHE A 152 8.21 13.89 11.24
CA PHE A 152 8.50 13.00 10.12
C PHE A 152 9.74 13.42 9.31
N GLY A 153 10.39 14.53 9.70
CA GLY A 153 11.51 15.10 8.96
C GLY A 153 11.06 15.98 7.80
N SER A 154 12.03 16.48 7.05
CA SER A 154 11.77 17.31 5.88
C SER A 154 11.48 16.46 4.63
N GLN A 155 10.76 17.05 3.66
CA GLN A 155 10.51 16.47 2.34
C GLN A 155 9.60 15.22 2.34
N VAL A 156 8.68 15.13 3.29
CA VAL A 156 7.62 14.10 3.23
C VAL A 156 6.65 14.47 2.10
N ARG A 157 6.32 13.49 1.27
CA ARG A 157 5.31 13.63 0.21
C ARG A 157 4.11 12.72 0.49
N GLN A 158 3.06 12.90 -0.27
CA GLN A 158 1.96 11.94 -0.30
C GLN A 158 2.45 10.60 -0.86
N VAL A 159 2.42 9.55 -0.03
CA VAL A 159 2.75 8.20 -0.49
C VAL A 159 1.55 7.65 -1.28
N PRO A 160 1.73 7.20 -2.53
CA PRO A 160 0.62 6.60 -3.27
C PRO A 160 0.10 5.34 -2.61
N ILE A 161 -1.23 5.23 -2.49
CA ILE A 161 -1.91 4.07 -1.92
C ILE A 161 -2.59 3.30 -3.06
N TRP A 162 -2.17 2.05 -3.26
CA TRP A 162 -2.79 1.13 -4.21
C TRP A 162 -3.53 0.03 -3.46
N VAL A 163 -4.68 -0.38 -3.97
CA VAL A 163 -5.52 -1.41 -3.33
C VAL A 163 -5.52 -2.67 -4.17
N ALA A 164 -5.06 -3.76 -3.57
CA ALA A 164 -5.13 -5.08 -4.18
C ALA A 164 -6.50 -5.72 -3.93
N SER A 165 -7.13 -6.20 -4.97
CA SER A 165 -8.49 -6.68 -4.93
C SER A 165 -8.64 -8.06 -5.53
N LEU A 166 -9.52 -8.88 -4.94
CA LEU A 166 -9.94 -10.16 -5.52
C LEU A 166 -11.39 -10.14 -5.98
N ARG A 167 -12.23 -9.27 -5.41
CA ARG A 167 -13.67 -9.22 -5.65
C ARG A 167 -14.14 -7.80 -5.98
N GLU A 168 -15.26 -7.69 -6.70
CA GLU A 168 -15.78 -6.44 -7.24
C GLU A 168 -15.92 -5.31 -6.21
N ARG A 169 -16.43 -5.59 -5.01
CA ARG A 169 -16.60 -4.54 -3.97
C ARG A 169 -15.29 -3.87 -3.60
N LEU A 170 -14.19 -4.62 -3.57
CA LEU A 170 -12.90 -4.05 -3.27
C LEU A 170 -12.29 -3.34 -4.49
N CYS A 171 -12.62 -3.79 -5.72
CA CYS A 171 -12.30 -3.05 -6.95
C CYS A 171 -13.02 -1.69 -6.98
N GLU A 172 -14.30 -1.67 -6.59
CA GLU A 172 -15.11 -0.47 -6.50
C GLU A 172 -14.55 0.51 -5.46
N LEU A 173 -14.20 0.03 -4.26
CA LEU A 173 -13.54 0.84 -3.25
C LEU A 173 -12.19 1.41 -3.73
N ALA A 174 -11.38 0.63 -4.46
CA ALA A 174 -10.14 1.13 -5.05
C ALA A 174 -10.42 2.32 -5.98
N GLY A 175 -11.47 2.24 -6.79
CA GLY A 175 -11.96 3.36 -7.62
C GLY A 175 -12.32 4.59 -6.82
N GLU A 176 -12.98 4.39 -5.67
CA GLU A 176 -13.45 5.50 -4.83
C GLU A 176 -12.31 6.28 -4.17
N CYS A 177 -11.27 5.60 -3.66
CA CYS A 177 -10.33 6.26 -2.74
C CYS A 177 -8.83 5.93 -2.93
N ALA A 178 -8.45 4.98 -3.80
CA ALA A 178 -7.05 4.64 -4.02
C ALA A 178 -6.42 5.41 -5.21
N ASP A 179 -5.09 5.53 -5.22
CA ASP A 179 -4.33 6.11 -6.35
C ASP A 179 -4.03 5.06 -7.42
N GLY A 180 -4.18 3.79 -7.08
CA GLY A 180 -3.96 2.69 -7.98
C GLY A 180 -4.66 1.42 -7.54
N PHE A 181 -4.65 0.47 -8.44
CA PHE A 181 -5.34 -0.80 -8.34
C PHE A 181 -4.38 -1.93 -8.70
N ILE A 182 -4.28 -2.92 -7.82
CA ILE A 182 -3.46 -4.11 -8.02
C ILE A 182 -4.39 -5.30 -8.34
N GLY A 183 -4.30 -5.81 -9.57
CA GLY A 183 -4.98 -7.02 -9.98
C GLY A 183 -4.32 -8.28 -9.42
N HIS A 184 -4.95 -9.42 -9.60
CA HIS A 184 -4.42 -10.68 -9.12
C HIS A 184 -4.16 -11.67 -10.27
N SER A 185 -3.02 -12.34 -10.22
CA SER A 185 -2.57 -13.29 -11.27
C SER A 185 -3.50 -14.50 -11.50
N ILE A 186 -4.43 -14.78 -10.56
CA ILE A 186 -5.44 -15.85 -10.75
C ILE A 186 -6.62 -15.42 -11.62
N TRP A 187 -6.73 -14.13 -11.96
CA TRP A 187 -7.85 -13.65 -12.76
C TRP A 187 -7.75 -14.09 -14.21
N SER A 188 -8.88 -14.45 -14.77
CA SER A 188 -9.00 -14.57 -16.23
C SER A 188 -9.11 -13.18 -16.86
N ARG A 189 -8.74 -13.08 -18.15
CA ARG A 189 -8.95 -11.83 -18.92
C ARG A 189 -10.41 -11.39 -18.89
N TRP A 190 -11.36 -12.35 -18.95
CA TRP A 190 -12.78 -12.05 -18.84
C TRP A 190 -13.12 -11.37 -17.52
N TRP A 191 -12.65 -11.92 -16.39
CA TRP A 191 -12.89 -11.31 -15.06
C TRP A 191 -12.34 -9.89 -14.98
N LEU A 192 -11.14 -9.67 -15.46
CA LEU A 192 -10.52 -8.34 -15.49
C LEU A 192 -11.38 -7.35 -16.29
N LEU A 193 -11.77 -7.70 -17.51
CA LEU A 193 -12.44 -6.78 -18.41
C LEU A 193 -13.93 -6.59 -18.10
N GLU A 194 -14.63 -7.66 -17.67
CA GLU A 194 -16.08 -7.64 -17.51
C GLU A 194 -16.53 -7.40 -16.06
N ARG A 195 -15.65 -7.55 -15.07
CA ARG A 195 -16.01 -7.41 -13.67
C ARG A 195 -15.13 -6.39 -12.92
N ALA A 196 -13.81 -6.58 -12.91
CA ALA A 196 -12.92 -5.77 -12.09
C ALA A 196 -12.82 -4.31 -12.58
N LEU A 197 -12.49 -4.09 -13.86
CA LEU A 197 -12.38 -2.73 -14.41
C LEU A 197 -13.71 -1.97 -14.44
N PRO A 198 -14.88 -2.58 -14.78
CA PRO A 198 -16.15 -1.90 -14.61
C PRO A 198 -16.48 -1.53 -13.16
N ALA A 199 -16.13 -2.38 -12.19
CA ALA A 199 -16.32 -2.06 -10.76
C ALA A 199 -15.43 -0.88 -10.34
N LEU A 200 -14.16 -0.87 -10.73
CA LEU A 200 -13.24 0.24 -10.50
C LEU A 200 -13.79 1.56 -11.04
N ARG A 201 -14.30 1.56 -12.29
CA ARG A 201 -14.89 2.73 -12.92
C ARG A 201 -16.16 3.20 -12.22
N ARG A 202 -17.01 2.29 -11.73
CA ARG A 202 -18.19 2.67 -10.93
C ARG A 202 -17.78 3.37 -9.64
N GLY A 203 -16.79 2.83 -8.93
CA GLY A 203 -16.26 3.45 -7.72
C GLY A 203 -15.71 4.84 -7.98
N ALA A 204 -14.90 5.01 -9.02
CA ALA A 204 -14.37 6.31 -9.43
C ALA A 204 -15.51 7.31 -9.73
N ALA A 205 -16.51 6.89 -10.52
CA ALA A 205 -17.66 7.73 -10.85
C ALA A 205 -18.47 8.13 -9.60
N THR A 206 -18.67 7.21 -8.65
CA THR A 206 -19.38 7.50 -7.39
C THR A 206 -18.65 8.56 -6.57
N ALA A 207 -17.31 8.56 -6.60
CA ALA A 207 -16.46 9.53 -5.91
C ALA A 207 -16.19 10.81 -6.73
N GLY A 208 -16.75 10.93 -7.94
CA GLY A 208 -16.51 12.07 -8.82
C GLY A 208 -15.08 12.15 -9.37
N ARG A 209 -14.39 11.00 -9.47
CA ARG A 209 -13.00 10.89 -9.94
C ARG A 209 -12.96 10.41 -11.38
N ASP A 210 -11.94 10.82 -12.12
CA ASP A 210 -11.66 10.24 -13.43
C ASP A 210 -11.01 8.85 -13.26
N PRO A 211 -11.60 7.78 -13.80
CA PRO A 211 -11.00 6.45 -13.73
C PRO A 211 -9.63 6.35 -14.46
N GLU A 212 -9.31 7.24 -15.38
CA GLU A 212 -8.01 7.27 -16.07
C GLU A 212 -6.87 7.78 -15.15
N ASP A 213 -7.21 8.49 -14.05
CA ASP A 213 -6.24 8.90 -13.03
C ASP A 213 -5.82 7.76 -12.10
N ILE A 214 -6.50 6.59 -12.17
CA ILE A 214 -6.21 5.44 -11.32
C ILE A 214 -5.24 4.50 -12.04
N ASN A 215 -4.04 4.37 -11.48
CA ASN A 215 -3.06 3.44 -12.03
C ASN A 215 -3.54 1.98 -11.91
N VAL A 216 -3.28 1.17 -12.92
CA VAL A 216 -3.66 -0.27 -12.94
C VAL A 216 -2.41 -1.12 -13.15
N GLN A 217 -2.22 -2.12 -12.24
CA GLN A 217 -1.15 -3.10 -12.30
C GLN A 217 -1.71 -4.53 -12.36
#